data_d950086a7ff544122ea8a1c0234cd9f3
#
_entry.id   d950086a7ff544122ea8a1c0234cd9f3
#
_cell.length_a   1.000
_cell.length_b   1.000
_cell.length_c   1.000
_cell.angle_alpha   90.00
_cell.angle_beta   90.00
_cell.angle_gamma   90.00
#
_symmetry.space_group_name_H-M   'P 1'
#
loop_
_entity.id
_entity.type
_entity.pdbx_description
1 polymer ?
#
loop_
_entity_poly.entity_id
_entity_poly.type
_entity_poly.pdbx_seq_one_letter_code
_entity_poly.pdbx_strand_id
1 'polypeptide(L)'
;KTTFLKALSGELAYTARVALNGRDLSAMKPVEIAVQRAVLPQATTLSFPFTVREVVKLGLVGGRSGVLPGEDARLPERALARVDLDGFAGRFYQELSGGEQQRVQLARVLCQVWAPLLDGRPRYLFLDEPVSSLDVKHQLIIMNIARDFARRGGGVVAILHDLNLTAMYADRIFVMHRGRLAATGSPREVLNDDLIEKVFDCRLKVGVLPAGNVQFVLPQSATSVG
;
A
#
# COMPACT_ATOMS: atom_id res chain seq x y z
N LYS A 1 -10.41 7.54 7.37
CA LYS A 1 -9.46 6.44 7.07
C LYS A 1 -8.05 7.01 7.01
N THR A 2 -7.74 7.92 6.10
CA THR A 2 -6.41 8.57 5.95
C THR A 2 -5.90 9.16 7.27
N THR A 3 -6.75 9.87 8.04
CA THR A 3 -6.39 10.39 9.37
C THR A 3 -5.91 9.29 10.32
N PHE A 4 -6.60 8.15 10.33
CA PHE A 4 -6.22 7.00 11.15
C PHE A 4 -4.90 6.38 10.69
N LEU A 5 -4.71 6.22 9.37
CA LEU A 5 -3.45 5.72 8.81
C LEU A 5 -2.28 6.66 9.14
N LYS A 6 -2.47 7.97 9.02
CA LYS A 6 -1.46 8.98 9.38
C LYS A 6 -1.12 8.97 10.88
N ALA A 7 -2.10 8.71 11.76
CA ALA A 7 -1.83 8.53 13.18
C ALA A 7 -1.02 7.26 13.45
N LEU A 8 -1.38 6.13 12.81
CA LEU A 8 -0.64 4.87 12.92
C LEU A 8 0.78 4.95 12.35
N SER A 9 0.98 5.75 11.31
CA SER A 9 2.31 5.95 10.70
C SER A 9 3.16 7.00 11.43
N GLY A 10 2.59 7.74 12.40
CA GLY A 10 3.29 8.80 13.12
C GLY A 10 3.41 10.12 12.35
N GLU A 11 2.61 10.33 11.32
CA GLU A 11 2.55 11.59 10.56
C GLU A 11 1.57 12.60 11.14
N LEU A 12 0.68 12.14 12.01
CA LEU A 12 -0.32 12.97 12.70
C LEU A 12 -0.25 12.70 14.20
N ALA A 13 -0.38 13.76 15.01
CA ALA A 13 -0.47 13.64 16.46
C ALA A 13 -1.71 12.83 16.87
N TYR A 14 -1.58 12.03 17.93
CA TYR A 14 -2.64 11.17 18.46
C TYR A 14 -2.56 11.13 19.99
N THR A 15 -3.67 10.77 20.65
CA THR A 15 -3.76 10.68 22.11
C THR A 15 -3.65 9.24 22.63
N ALA A 16 -3.75 8.25 21.74
CA ALA A 16 -3.63 6.84 22.07
C ALA A 16 -2.17 6.38 22.05
N ARG A 17 -1.91 5.11 22.36
CA ARG A 17 -0.60 4.50 22.22
C ARG A 17 -0.48 3.77 20.89
N VAL A 18 0.57 4.07 20.13
CA VAL A 18 0.95 3.35 18.91
C VAL A 18 2.36 2.80 19.10
N ALA A 19 2.54 1.51 18.83
CA ALA A 19 3.84 0.87 18.97
C ALA A 19 4.26 0.19 17.65
N LEU A 20 5.53 0.35 17.27
CA LEU A 20 6.20 -0.39 16.21
C LEU A 20 7.26 -1.32 16.83
N ASN A 21 7.15 -2.62 16.54
CA ASN A 21 8.09 -3.63 17.07
C ASN A 21 8.26 -3.53 18.60
N GLY A 22 7.16 -3.29 19.33
CA GLY A 22 7.14 -3.18 20.80
C GLY A 22 7.61 -1.83 21.38
N ARG A 23 8.14 -0.91 20.54
CA ARG A 23 8.55 0.43 20.98
C ARG A 23 7.44 1.44 20.71
N ASP A 24 7.19 2.30 21.67
CA ASP A 24 6.24 3.41 21.50
C ASP A 24 6.72 4.36 20.41
N LEU A 25 5.85 4.64 19.45
CA LEU A 25 6.18 5.48 18.29
C LEU A 25 6.53 6.91 18.70
N SER A 26 5.89 7.45 19.75
CA SER A 26 6.13 8.78 20.28
C SER A 26 7.53 8.95 20.92
N ALA A 27 8.15 7.84 21.33
CA ALA A 27 9.50 7.81 21.92
C ALA A 27 10.59 7.56 20.87
N MET A 28 10.23 7.41 19.59
CA MET A 28 11.18 7.14 18.51
C MET A 28 11.55 8.40 17.75
N LYS A 29 12.83 8.49 17.32
CA LYS A 29 13.27 9.57 16.43
C LYS A 29 12.72 9.33 15.00
N PRO A 30 12.47 10.40 14.21
CA PRO A 30 11.98 10.26 12.82
C PRO A 30 12.82 9.31 11.96
N VAL A 31 14.14 9.31 12.11
CA VAL A 31 15.04 8.41 11.37
C VAL A 31 14.82 6.95 11.80
N GLU A 32 14.60 6.66 13.08
CA GLU A 32 14.33 5.29 13.56
C GLU A 32 12.99 4.78 13.02
N ILE A 33 12.00 5.66 12.94
CA ILE A 33 10.68 5.34 12.34
C ILE A 33 10.84 5.09 10.84
N ALA A 34 11.57 5.94 10.11
CA ALA A 34 11.79 5.82 8.67
C ALA A 34 12.49 4.50 8.27
N VAL A 35 13.34 3.95 9.14
CA VAL A 35 13.98 2.64 8.93
C VAL A 35 12.97 1.50 9.05
N GLN A 36 11.94 1.65 9.88
CA GLN A 36 10.99 0.57 10.18
C GLN A 36 9.73 0.61 9.32
N ARG A 37 9.36 1.77 8.77
CA ARG A 37 8.16 1.91 7.97
C ARG A 37 8.35 2.85 6.80
N ALA A 38 7.61 2.60 5.72
CA ALA A 38 7.47 3.51 4.60
C ALA A 38 5.98 3.79 4.34
N VAL A 39 5.67 5.00 3.85
CA VAL A 39 4.30 5.46 3.60
C VAL A 39 4.16 5.89 2.15
N LEU A 40 3.16 5.31 1.49
CA LEU A 40 2.66 5.78 0.20
C LEU A 40 1.44 6.67 0.49
N PRO A 41 1.55 8.00 0.37
CA PRO A 41 0.41 8.90 0.54
C PRO A 41 -0.52 8.84 -0.68
N GLN A 42 -1.78 9.26 -0.52
CA GLN A 42 -2.78 9.30 -1.57
C GLN A 42 -2.37 10.16 -2.77
N ALA A 43 -1.68 11.28 -2.52
CA ALA A 43 -1.16 12.15 -3.57
C ALA A 43 0.22 12.70 -3.16
N THR A 44 1.07 12.88 -4.16
CA THR A 44 2.39 13.52 -4.00
C THR A 44 2.61 14.49 -5.13
N THR A 45 2.80 15.77 -4.81
CA THR A 45 3.16 16.80 -5.78
C THR A 45 4.67 17.06 -5.70
N LEU A 46 5.35 16.98 -6.82
CA LEU A 46 6.76 17.33 -6.95
C LEU A 46 6.87 18.60 -7.79
N SER A 47 7.47 19.65 -7.22
CA SER A 47 7.58 20.97 -7.86
C SER A 47 8.77 21.12 -8.79
N PHE A 48 9.74 20.19 -8.77
CA PHE A 48 10.94 20.21 -9.59
C PHE A 48 10.90 19.14 -10.67
N PRO A 49 11.57 19.35 -11.82
CA PRO A 49 11.63 18.40 -12.92
C PRO A 49 12.61 17.25 -12.63
N PHE A 50 12.19 16.35 -11.73
CA PHE A 50 12.96 15.14 -11.45
C PHE A 50 12.75 14.08 -12.52
N THR A 51 13.80 13.34 -12.82
CA THR A 51 13.67 12.05 -13.51
C THR A 51 13.00 11.00 -12.59
N VAL A 52 12.38 10.02 -13.21
CA VAL A 52 11.76 8.89 -12.51
C VAL A 52 12.77 8.20 -11.56
N ARG A 53 14.01 8.00 -12.03
CA ARG A 53 15.08 7.44 -11.23
C ARG A 53 15.41 8.26 -9.98
N GLU A 54 15.48 9.57 -10.13
CA GLU A 54 15.74 10.48 -9.00
C GLU A 54 14.62 10.41 -7.96
N VAL A 55 13.35 10.40 -8.39
CA VAL A 55 12.20 10.24 -7.49
C VAL A 55 12.31 8.93 -6.70
N VAL A 56 12.60 7.82 -7.39
CA VAL A 56 12.71 6.52 -6.71
C VAL A 56 13.89 6.48 -5.74
N LYS A 57 15.02 7.11 -6.10
CA LYS A 57 16.19 7.24 -5.22
C LYS A 57 15.92 8.00 -3.93
N LEU A 58 14.93 8.89 -3.89
CA LEU A 58 14.53 9.55 -2.62
C LEU A 58 14.14 8.54 -1.54
N GLY A 59 13.65 7.35 -1.92
CA GLY A 59 13.37 6.27 -0.97
C GLY A 59 14.61 5.75 -0.23
N LEU A 60 15.81 5.93 -0.78
CA LEU A 60 17.06 5.52 -0.16
C LEU A 60 17.59 6.55 0.85
N VAL A 61 17.09 7.79 0.80
CA VAL A 61 17.52 8.87 1.69
C VAL A 61 16.94 8.67 3.08
N GLY A 62 17.79 8.49 4.08
CA GLY A 62 17.37 8.32 5.49
C GLY A 62 16.81 6.95 5.85
N GLY A 63 16.71 6.03 4.88
CA GLY A 63 16.31 4.64 5.10
C GLY A 63 17.51 3.67 5.03
N ARG A 64 17.30 2.46 5.53
CA ARG A 64 18.17 1.30 5.26
C ARG A 64 17.36 0.35 4.40
N SER A 65 17.65 0.28 3.11
CA SER A 65 16.90 -0.56 2.15
C SER A 65 16.85 -2.04 2.56
N GLY A 66 17.91 -2.50 3.23
CA GLY A 66 18.09 -3.90 3.63
C GLY A 66 18.67 -4.77 2.52
N VAL A 67 19.22 -4.17 1.46
CA VAL A 67 20.06 -4.86 0.47
C VAL A 67 21.51 -4.88 0.93
N LEU A 68 22.31 -5.74 0.30
CA LEU A 68 23.77 -5.82 0.55
C LEU A 68 24.47 -4.52 0.14
N PRO A 69 25.59 -4.16 0.79
CA PRO A 69 26.40 -3.02 0.38
C PRO A 69 26.77 -3.11 -1.11
N GLY A 70 26.58 -2.01 -1.85
CA GLY A 70 26.84 -1.94 -3.29
C GLY A 70 25.66 -2.30 -4.20
N GLU A 71 24.62 -2.95 -3.70
CA GLU A 71 23.40 -3.24 -4.48
C GLU A 71 22.43 -2.05 -4.57
N ASP A 72 22.54 -1.06 -3.68
CA ASP A 72 21.67 0.13 -3.64
C ASP A 72 21.68 0.92 -4.96
N ALA A 73 22.78 0.89 -5.71
CA ALA A 73 22.91 1.62 -6.97
C ALA A 73 21.91 1.16 -8.05
N ARG A 74 21.53 -0.12 -8.06
CA ARG A 74 20.58 -0.73 -9.01
C ARG A 74 19.17 -0.90 -8.43
N LEU A 75 18.98 -0.52 -7.18
CA LEU A 75 17.70 -0.74 -6.51
C LEU A 75 16.55 0.08 -7.13
N PRO A 76 16.76 1.34 -7.58
CA PRO A 76 15.71 2.09 -8.27
C PRO A 76 15.17 1.38 -9.51
N GLU A 77 16.05 0.84 -10.37
CA GLU A 77 15.66 0.12 -11.58
C GLU A 77 14.92 -1.18 -11.24
N ARG A 78 15.39 -1.92 -10.23
CA ARG A 78 14.69 -3.12 -9.72
C ARG A 78 13.31 -2.79 -9.16
N ALA A 79 13.17 -1.67 -8.47
CA ALA A 79 11.89 -1.24 -7.93
C ALA A 79 10.93 -0.81 -9.05
N LEU A 80 11.43 -0.11 -10.08
CA LEU A 80 10.65 0.25 -11.26
C LEU A 80 10.15 -0.99 -12.02
N ALA A 81 11.02 -1.96 -12.24
CA ALA A 81 10.63 -3.23 -12.88
C ALA A 81 9.51 -3.95 -12.10
N ARG A 82 9.55 -3.93 -10.76
CA ARG A 82 8.49 -4.55 -9.93
C ARG A 82 7.11 -3.89 -10.09
N VAL A 83 7.07 -2.63 -10.44
CA VAL A 83 5.82 -1.87 -10.63
C VAL A 83 5.44 -1.72 -12.11
N ASP A 84 6.00 -2.54 -12.99
CA ASP A 84 5.76 -2.51 -14.46
C ASP A 84 6.11 -1.15 -15.09
N LEU A 85 7.29 -0.62 -14.73
CA LEU A 85 7.87 0.62 -15.27
C LEU A 85 9.35 0.42 -15.68
N ASP A 86 9.68 -0.79 -16.19
CA ASP A 86 11.02 -1.02 -16.73
C ASP A 86 11.31 -0.07 -17.90
N GLY A 87 12.53 0.45 -17.97
CA GLY A 87 12.93 1.43 -18.98
C GLY A 87 12.50 2.88 -18.74
N PHE A 88 11.72 3.18 -17.68
CA PHE A 88 11.22 4.56 -17.41
C PHE A 88 12.21 5.44 -16.65
N ALA A 89 13.34 4.93 -16.19
CA ALA A 89 14.27 5.60 -15.28
C ALA A 89 14.71 7.00 -15.74
N GLY A 90 14.91 7.21 -17.05
CA GLY A 90 15.36 8.47 -17.64
C GLY A 90 14.24 9.44 -18.01
N ARG A 91 12.96 9.07 -17.94
CA ARG A 91 11.83 9.96 -18.25
C ARG A 91 11.64 10.98 -17.14
N PHE A 92 11.06 12.14 -17.45
CA PHE A 92 10.66 13.10 -16.42
C PHE A 92 9.36 12.65 -15.73
N TYR A 93 9.33 12.79 -14.41
CA TYR A 93 8.19 12.39 -13.59
C TYR A 93 6.90 13.11 -13.97
N GLN A 94 7.00 14.40 -14.35
CA GLN A 94 5.85 15.24 -14.73
C GLN A 94 5.22 14.82 -16.07
N GLU A 95 5.95 14.09 -16.92
CA GLU A 95 5.46 13.61 -18.22
C GLU A 95 4.62 12.34 -18.10
N LEU A 96 4.61 11.74 -16.91
CA LEU A 96 3.91 10.49 -16.65
C LEU A 96 2.42 10.72 -16.41
N SER A 97 1.60 9.75 -16.82
CA SER A 97 0.19 9.66 -16.42
C SER A 97 0.05 9.51 -14.90
N GLY A 98 -1.11 9.86 -14.35
CA GLY A 98 -1.36 9.74 -12.91
C GLY A 98 -1.13 8.33 -12.35
N GLY A 99 -1.50 7.30 -13.11
CA GLY A 99 -1.26 5.91 -12.72
C GLY A 99 0.22 5.52 -12.76
N GLU A 100 0.99 6.02 -13.74
CA GLU A 100 2.44 5.82 -13.80
C GLU A 100 3.13 6.56 -12.62
N GLN A 101 2.73 7.80 -12.34
CA GLN A 101 3.24 8.56 -11.20
C GLN A 101 2.99 7.83 -9.87
N GLN A 102 1.79 7.26 -9.69
CA GLN A 102 1.45 6.47 -8.50
C GLN A 102 2.35 5.23 -8.37
N ARG A 103 2.62 4.52 -9.47
CA ARG A 103 3.55 3.38 -9.50
C ARG A 103 5.00 3.79 -9.21
N VAL A 104 5.46 4.93 -9.71
CA VAL A 104 6.78 5.50 -9.35
C VAL A 104 6.87 5.79 -7.86
N GLN A 105 5.82 6.37 -7.26
CA GLN A 105 5.79 6.62 -5.81
C GLN A 105 5.81 5.31 -5.01
N LEU A 106 5.14 4.26 -5.48
CA LEU A 106 5.26 2.94 -4.84
C LEU A 106 6.68 2.38 -4.96
N ALA A 107 7.34 2.50 -6.13
CA ALA A 107 8.73 2.10 -6.30
C ALA A 107 9.66 2.83 -5.33
N ARG A 108 9.46 4.15 -5.11
CA ARG A 108 10.17 4.95 -4.10
C ARG A 108 9.98 4.36 -2.68
N VAL A 109 8.74 4.07 -2.32
CA VAL A 109 8.40 3.51 -1.00
C VAL A 109 9.02 2.12 -0.81
N LEU A 110 9.01 1.28 -1.86
CA LEU A 110 9.65 -0.03 -1.84
C LEU A 110 11.17 0.08 -1.66
N CYS A 111 11.84 1.04 -2.29
CA CYS A 111 13.27 1.27 -2.09
C CYS A 111 13.61 1.55 -0.62
N GLN A 112 12.76 2.27 0.10
CA GLN A 112 12.99 2.59 1.51
C GLN A 112 13.00 1.35 2.41
N VAL A 113 12.12 0.37 2.12
CA VAL A 113 11.93 -0.84 2.94
C VAL A 113 11.99 -2.11 2.08
N TRP A 114 12.96 -2.20 1.18
CA TRP A 114 13.06 -3.27 0.18
C TRP A 114 13.05 -4.68 0.78
N ALA A 115 13.81 -4.89 1.83
CA ALA A 115 13.71 -6.13 2.61
C ALA A 115 12.56 -6.00 3.62
N PRO A 116 11.58 -6.91 3.64
CA PRO A 116 10.49 -6.90 4.61
C PRO A 116 10.92 -7.08 6.06
N LEU A 117 12.06 -7.72 6.27
CA LEU A 117 12.72 -7.86 7.57
C LEU A 117 14.04 -7.08 7.58
N LEU A 118 14.35 -6.45 8.71
CA LEU A 118 15.64 -5.84 8.96
C LEU A 118 16.10 -6.23 10.37
N ASP A 119 17.30 -6.83 10.46
CA ASP A 119 17.85 -7.33 11.71
C ASP A 119 16.85 -8.25 12.45
N GLY A 120 16.13 -9.12 11.70
CA GLY A 120 15.12 -10.05 12.20
C GLY A 120 13.79 -9.40 12.64
N ARG A 121 13.61 -8.09 12.45
CA ARG A 121 12.40 -7.36 12.83
C ARG A 121 11.54 -7.00 11.61
N PRO A 122 10.22 -7.11 11.69
CA PRO A 122 9.33 -6.70 10.61
C PRO A 122 9.46 -5.22 10.28
N ARG A 123 9.34 -4.91 8.98
CA ARG A 123 9.12 -3.55 8.50
C ARG A 123 7.71 -3.41 7.93
N TYR A 124 7.25 -2.19 7.81
CA TYR A 124 5.84 -1.91 7.55
C TYR A 124 5.66 -1.02 6.32
N LEU A 125 4.70 -1.39 5.47
CA LEU A 125 4.19 -0.56 4.39
C LEU A 125 2.82 0.02 4.80
N PHE A 126 2.70 1.34 4.76
CA PHE A 126 1.43 2.05 4.90
C PHE A 126 1.03 2.60 3.54
N LEU A 127 -0.11 2.15 3.01
CA LEU A 127 -0.55 2.45 1.65
C LEU A 127 -1.92 3.17 1.71
N ASP A 128 -1.93 4.46 1.35
CA ASP A 128 -3.17 5.24 1.30
C ASP A 128 -3.73 5.22 -0.12
N GLU A 129 -4.76 4.43 -0.35
CA GLU A 129 -5.44 4.23 -1.64
C GLU A 129 -4.47 3.87 -2.79
N PRO A 130 -3.64 2.83 -2.66
CA PRO A 130 -2.55 2.55 -3.60
C PRO A 130 -3.00 2.19 -5.01
N VAL A 131 -4.28 1.94 -5.23
CA VAL A 131 -4.83 1.40 -6.49
C VAL A 131 -5.95 2.25 -7.10
N SER A 132 -6.27 3.41 -6.52
CA SER A 132 -7.46 4.21 -6.88
C SER A 132 -7.47 4.73 -8.32
N SER A 133 -6.31 4.96 -8.93
CA SER A 133 -6.17 5.54 -10.28
C SER A 133 -5.64 4.55 -11.32
N LEU A 134 -5.73 3.25 -11.03
CA LEU A 134 -5.11 2.20 -11.83
C LEU A 134 -6.15 1.31 -12.52
N ASP A 135 -5.79 0.80 -13.68
CA ASP A 135 -6.51 -0.30 -14.31
C ASP A 135 -6.36 -1.62 -13.53
N VAL A 136 -7.19 -2.61 -13.85
CA VAL A 136 -7.27 -3.88 -13.13
C VAL A 136 -5.92 -4.61 -13.10
N LYS A 137 -5.15 -4.60 -14.21
CA LYS A 137 -3.82 -5.23 -14.26
C LYS A 137 -2.91 -4.64 -13.19
N HIS A 138 -2.77 -3.32 -13.17
CA HIS A 138 -1.87 -2.63 -12.26
C HIS A 138 -2.36 -2.67 -10.81
N GLN A 139 -3.69 -2.67 -10.57
CA GLN A 139 -4.24 -2.94 -9.24
C GLN A 139 -3.76 -4.28 -8.68
N LEU A 140 -3.85 -5.35 -9.48
CA LEU A 140 -3.41 -6.68 -9.09
C LEU A 140 -1.89 -6.75 -8.88
N ILE A 141 -1.08 -6.12 -9.74
CA ILE A 141 0.38 -6.04 -9.55
C ILE A 141 0.72 -5.43 -8.19
N ILE A 142 0.14 -4.27 -7.87
CA ILE A 142 0.41 -3.57 -6.60
C ILE A 142 -0.03 -4.39 -5.40
N MET A 143 -1.21 -4.98 -5.46
CA MET A 143 -1.71 -5.80 -4.36
C MET A 143 -0.91 -7.09 -4.19
N ASN A 144 -0.39 -7.69 -5.28
CA ASN A 144 0.53 -8.82 -5.22
C ASN A 144 1.88 -8.43 -4.58
N ILE A 145 2.41 -7.24 -4.88
CA ILE A 145 3.62 -6.72 -4.22
C ILE A 145 3.40 -6.57 -2.70
N ALA A 146 2.26 -6.01 -2.31
CA ALA A 146 1.89 -5.85 -0.90
C ALA A 146 1.78 -7.20 -0.17
N ARG A 147 1.11 -8.18 -0.80
CA ARG A 147 0.97 -9.54 -0.29
C ARG A 147 2.33 -10.28 -0.18
N ASP A 148 3.20 -10.14 -1.20
CA ASP A 148 4.55 -10.72 -1.17
C ASP A 148 5.38 -10.12 -0.03
N PHE A 149 5.30 -8.80 0.18
CA PHE A 149 5.96 -8.13 1.29
C PHE A 149 5.51 -8.68 2.66
N ALA A 150 4.20 -8.86 2.84
CA ALA A 150 3.64 -9.44 4.06
C ALA A 150 4.04 -10.90 4.26
N ARG A 151 3.97 -11.74 3.20
CA ARG A 151 4.37 -13.16 3.26
C ARG A 151 5.84 -13.37 3.58
N ARG A 152 6.68 -12.41 3.24
CA ARG A 152 8.11 -12.42 3.56
C ARG A 152 8.41 -11.85 4.96
N GLY A 153 7.41 -11.69 5.80
CA GLY A 153 7.53 -11.31 7.21
C GLY A 153 7.37 -9.82 7.50
N GLY A 154 7.07 -9.00 6.51
CA GLY A 154 6.70 -7.60 6.70
C GLY A 154 5.25 -7.43 7.16
N GLY A 155 4.86 -6.21 7.49
CA GLY A 155 3.47 -5.82 7.75
C GLY A 155 2.97 -4.84 6.68
N VAL A 156 1.71 -4.96 6.29
CA VAL A 156 1.07 -4.01 5.37
C VAL A 156 -0.22 -3.49 5.96
N VAL A 157 -0.39 -2.18 5.96
CA VAL A 157 -1.65 -1.51 6.28
C VAL A 157 -2.08 -0.72 5.05
N ALA A 158 -3.20 -1.09 4.44
CA ALA A 158 -3.70 -0.42 3.24
C ALA A 158 -5.11 0.12 3.42
N ILE A 159 -5.36 1.32 2.89
CA ILE A 159 -6.71 1.84 2.71
C ILE A 159 -7.18 1.43 1.32
N LEU A 160 -8.27 0.69 1.28
CA LEU A 160 -8.90 0.26 0.03
C LEU A 160 -10.37 0.71 0.00
N HIS A 161 -10.89 0.92 -1.21
CA HIS A 161 -12.30 1.20 -1.47
C HIS A 161 -12.99 0.02 -2.17
N ASP A 162 -12.24 -0.80 -2.89
CA ASP A 162 -12.73 -1.99 -3.56
C ASP A 162 -12.86 -3.15 -2.56
N LEU A 163 -14.09 -3.62 -2.36
CA LEU A 163 -14.40 -4.72 -1.45
C LEU A 163 -13.89 -6.06 -1.94
N ASN A 164 -13.80 -6.25 -3.26
CA ASN A 164 -13.29 -7.49 -3.84
C ASN A 164 -11.78 -7.60 -3.66
N LEU A 165 -11.03 -6.53 -3.94
CA LEU A 165 -9.60 -6.48 -3.63
C LEU A 165 -9.35 -6.64 -2.13
N THR A 166 -10.16 -5.99 -1.29
CA THR A 166 -10.05 -6.14 0.16
C THR A 166 -10.26 -7.59 0.58
N ALA A 167 -11.29 -8.27 0.06
CA ALA A 167 -11.57 -9.68 0.36
C ALA A 167 -10.44 -10.62 -0.10
N MET A 168 -9.79 -10.31 -1.24
CA MET A 168 -8.73 -11.14 -1.82
C MET A 168 -7.40 -11.06 -1.08
N TYR A 169 -7.08 -9.90 -0.52
CA TYR A 169 -5.72 -9.59 -0.08
C TYR A 169 -5.57 -9.37 1.42
N ALA A 170 -6.64 -9.00 2.15
CA ALA A 170 -6.56 -8.72 3.56
C ALA A 170 -6.63 -10.00 4.41
N ASP A 171 -5.73 -10.12 5.39
CA ASP A 171 -5.84 -11.10 6.47
C ASP A 171 -6.84 -10.59 7.53
N ARG A 172 -6.88 -9.27 7.73
CA ARG A 172 -7.76 -8.59 8.67
C ARG A 172 -8.28 -7.27 8.13
N ILE A 173 -9.56 -7.00 8.35
CA ILE A 173 -10.25 -5.78 7.91
C ILE A 173 -10.62 -4.93 9.12
N PHE A 174 -10.43 -3.62 8.99
CA PHE A 174 -10.91 -2.60 9.91
C PHE A 174 -11.87 -1.69 9.15
N VAL A 175 -13.16 -1.78 9.45
CA VAL A 175 -14.18 -0.96 8.80
C VAL A 175 -14.38 0.33 9.58
N MET A 176 -14.03 1.46 8.94
CA MET A 176 -14.21 2.78 9.52
C MET A 176 -15.46 3.44 8.96
N HIS A 177 -16.41 3.79 9.83
CA HIS A 177 -17.64 4.50 9.47
C HIS A 177 -17.84 5.70 10.41
N ARG A 178 -18.07 6.89 9.86
CA ARG A 178 -18.31 8.15 10.61
C ARG A 178 -17.29 8.40 11.73
N GLY A 179 -16.01 8.21 11.43
CA GLY A 179 -14.91 8.43 12.37
C GLY A 179 -14.71 7.35 13.44
N ARG A 180 -15.49 6.27 13.42
CA ARG A 180 -15.43 5.18 14.42
C ARG A 180 -15.11 3.85 13.73
N LEU A 181 -14.56 2.91 14.49
CA LEU A 181 -14.41 1.52 14.09
C LEU A 181 -15.79 0.84 14.16
N ALA A 182 -16.32 0.47 13.00
CA ALA A 182 -17.63 -0.18 12.90
C ALA A 182 -17.54 -1.71 13.01
N ALA A 183 -16.49 -2.31 12.45
CA ALA A 183 -16.22 -3.75 12.52
C ALA A 183 -14.73 -4.05 12.34
N THR A 184 -14.28 -5.19 12.86
CA THR A 184 -12.94 -5.73 12.62
C THR A 184 -12.96 -7.26 12.68
N GLY A 185 -12.20 -7.90 11.82
CA GLY A 185 -12.11 -9.37 11.73
C GLY A 185 -11.48 -9.80 10.42
N SER A 186 -11.51 -11.10 10.13
CA SER A 186 -11.18 -11.62 8.81
C SER A 186 -12.19 -11.15 7.74
N PRO A 187 -11.85 -11.20 6.44
CA PRO A 187 -12.81 -10.87 5.39
C PRO A 187 -14.14 -11.63 5.51
N ARG A 188 -14.08 -12.92 5.86
CA ARG A 188 -15.25 -13.79 5.99
C ARG A 188 -16.17 -13.39 7.16
N GLU A 189 -15.60 -12.88 8.25
CA GLU A 189 -16.36 -12.42 9.42
C GLU A 189 -16.96 -11.04 9.20
N VAL A 190 -16.25 -10.17 8.49
CA VAL A 190 -16.59 -8.75 8.37
C VAL A 190 -17.50 -8.48 7.17
N LEU A 191 -17.22 -9.08 6.01
CA LEU A 191 -17.97 -8.81 4.79
C LEU A 191 -19.25 -9.64 4.76
N ASN A 192 -20.35 -9.04 5.17
CA ASN A 192 -21.72 -9.60 5.15
C ASN A 192 -22.72 -8.53 4.71
N ASP A 193 -23.92 -8.97 4.34
CA ASP A 193 -24.99 -8.11 3.82
C ASP A 193 -25.33 -6.96 4.77
N ASP A 194 -25.47 -7.26 6.07
CA ASP A 194 -25.87 -6.28 7.09
C ASP A 194 -24.82 -5.17 7.27
N LEU A 195 -23.52 -5.53 7.25
CA LEU A 195 -22.46 -4.55 7.31
C LEU A 195 -22.45 -3.65 6.06
N ILE A 196 -22.63 -4.25 4.89
CA ILE A 196 -22.65 -3.50 3.62
C ILE A 196 -23.83 -2.51 3.64
N GLU A 197 -25.04 -2.95 3.99
CA GLU A 197 -26.19 -2.06 4.10
C GLU A 197 -25.93 -0.92 5.10
N LYS A 198 -25.43 -1.25 6.28
CA LYS A 198 -25.18 -0.28 7.36
C LYS A 198 -24.12 0.77 7.05
N VAL A 199 -23.03 0.36 6.37
CA VAL A 199 -21.84 1.22 6.18
C VAL A 199 -21.87 1.95 4.85
N PHE A 200 -22.38 1.29 3.79
CA PHE A 200 -22.39 1.83 2.42
C PHE A 200 -23.78 2.33 1.98
N ASP A 201 -24.79 2.18 2.85
CA ASP A 201 -26.18 2.56 2.56
C ASP A 201 -26.69 1.94 1.24
N CYS A 202 -26.30 0.70 1.00
CA CYS A 202 -26.59 -0.04 -0.23
C CYS A 202 -26.84 -1.52 0.05
N ARG A 203 -27.95 -2.07 -0.45
CA ARG A 203 -28.29 -3.48 -0.32
C ARG A 203 -27.60 -4.32 -1.37
N LEU A 204 -26.44 -4.84 -1.02
CA LEU A 204 -25.69 -5.79 -1.85
C LEU A 204 -25.65 -7.16 -1.15
N LYS A 205 -25.65 -8.20 -1.97
CA LYS A 205 -25.49 -9.58 -1.50
C LYS A 205 -24.04 -10.02 -1.61
N VAL A 206 -23.46 -10.45 -0.49
CA VAL A 206 -22.07 -10.92 -0.43
C VAL A 206 -22.01 -12.39 -0.86
N GLY A 207 -21.09 -12.69 -1.80
CA GLY A 207 -20.88 -14.07 -2.26
C GLY A 207 -21.99 -14.62 -3.16
N VAL A 208 -22.87 -13.77 -3.67
CA VAL A 208 -23.98 -14.17 -4.55
C VAL A 208 -23.72 -13.63 -5.98
N LEU A 209 -23.90 -14.50 -6.97
CA LEU A 209 -23.82 -14.10 -8.38
C LEU A 209 -25.03 -13.22 -8.74
N PRO A 210 -24.82 -12.19 -9.58
CA PRO A 210 -25.92 -11.36 -10.09
C PRO A 210 -26.99 -12.21 -10.79
N ALA A 211 -28.25 -11.89 -10.56
CA ALA A 211 -29.35 -12.51 -11.27
C ALA A 211 -29.42 -11.95 -12.72
N GLY A 212 -29.81 -12.81 -13.68
CA GLY A 212 -29.98 -12.45 -15.09
C GLY A 212 -28.69 -12.50 -15.91
N ASN A 213 -28.72 -11.88 -17.10
CA ASN A 213 -27.61 -11.92 -18.08
C ASN A 213 -26.68 -10.70 -18.01
N VAL A 214 -26.59 -10.04 -16.84
CA VAL A 214 -25.68 -8.93 -16.66
C VAL A 214 -24.24 -9.45 -16.58
N GLN A 215 -23.38 -8.96 -17.48
CA GLN A 215 -21.97 -9.33 -17.48
C GLN A 215 -21.28 -8.71 -16.26
N PHE A 216 -20.41 -9.46 -15.62
CA PHE A 216 -19.57 -8.97 -14.52
C PHE A 216 -18.14 -9.51 -14.66
N VAL A 217 -17.17 -8.76 -14.14
CA VAL A 217 -15.76 -9.15 -14.10
C VAL A 217 -15.29 -9.05 -12.66
N LEU A 218 -14.81 -10.16 -12.12
CA LEU A 218 -14.32 -10.24 -10.76
C LEU A 218 -12.79 -10.34 -10.75
N PRO A 219 -12.07 -9.48 -10.03
CA PRO A 219 -10.61 -9.59 -9.87
C PRO A 219 -10.18 -10.99 -9.38
N GLN A 220 -11.05 -11.67 -8.62
CA GLN A 220 -10.84 -13.02 -8.10
C GLN A 220 -10.68 -14.07 -9.20
N SER A 221 -11.15 -13.81 -10.42
CA SER A 221 -11.03 -14.73 -11.56
C SER A 221 -9.70 -14.61 -12.32
N ALA A 222 -8.83 -13.68 -11.95
CA ALA A 222 -7.53 -13.52 -12.59
C ALA A 222 -6.62 -14.74 -12.32
N THR A 223 -6.15 -15.38 -13.40
CA THR A 223 -5.31 -16.59 -13.32
C THR A 223 -3.82 -16.28 -13.19
N SER A 224 -3.36 -15.18 -13.78
CA SER A 224 -1.98 -14.68 -13.63
C SER A 224 -1.94 -13.20 -13.96
N VAL A 225 -1.14 -12.46 -13.20
CA VAL A 225 -0.71 -11.11 -13.54
C VAL A 225 0.81 -11.17 -13.56
N GLY A 226 1.38 -11.15 -14.77
CA GLY A 226 2.81 -11.25 -15.01
C GLY A 226 3.57 -10.04 -14.52
#